data_0d62054cd1d15d42884e16fe39c72848
#
_entry.id   0d62054cd1d15d42884e16fe39c72848
#
_cell.length_a   1.000
_cell.length_b   1.000
_cell.length_c   1.000
_cell.angle_alpha   90.00
_cell.angle_beta   90.00
_cell.angle_gamma   90.00
#
_symmetry.space_group_name_H-M   'P 1'
#
loop_
_entity.id
_entity.type
_entity.pdbx_description
1 polymer ?
#
loop_
_entity_poly.entity_id
_entity_poly.type
_entity_poly.pdbx_seq_one_letter_code
_entity_poly.pdbx_strand_id
1 'polypeptide(L)'
;GSHSYRHANLGKMDQAAQQADQAAADALFQEVLGTTPALLRPPYGSMNKTLKTTSGRSIVTWSIDTEDWRSKDADKVVTGVENAGNLDGQVILLHSIYESTVAATEVLVPWLLEQGYQLVTVSELIQLRFGDEVEPNRTYNYDYFRFQVPPLPAETVPAAA
;
A
#
# COMPACT_ATOMS: atom_id res chain seq x y z
N GLY A 1 0.53 7.55 3.88
CA GLY A 1 0.76 7.97 2.50
C GLY A 1 -0.33 8.86 1.95
N SER A 2 -0.08 9.57 0.88
CA SER A 2 -1.09 10.34 0.13
C SER A 2 -1.92 9.41 -0.79
N HIS A 3 -3.19 9.79 -1.02
CA HIS A 3 -4.09 9.09 -1.95
C HIS A 3 -4.84 10.05 -2.88
N SER A 4 -4.16 11.10 -3.36
CA SER A 4 -4.68 12.29 -4.03
C SER A 4 -5.59 13.16 -3.12
N TYR A 5 -5.93 14.35 -3.58
CA TYR A 5 -6.83 15.23 -2.83
C TYR A 5 -8.31 14.90 -3.05
N ARG A 6 -8.68 14.52 -4.29
CA ARG A 6 -10.08 14.29 -4.69
C ARG A 6 -10.36 12.86 -5.17
N HIS A 7 -9.49 11.91 -4.87
CA HIS A 7 -9.55 10.56 -5.42
C HIS A 7 -9.59 10.56 -6.96
N ALA A 8 -8.82 11.48 -7.58
CA ALA A 8 -8.76 11.66 -9.02
C ALA A 8 -7.93 10.56 -9.69
N ASN A 9 -8.26 10.21 -10.95
CA ASN A 9 -7.45 9.29 -11.74
C ASN A 9 -6.18 10.00 -12.24
N LEU A 10 -5.13 10.02 -11.41
CA LEU A 10 -3.90 10.75 -11.68
C LEU A 10 -3.23 10.30 -12.98
N GLY A 11 -3.33 9.03 -13.35
CA GLY A 11 -2.74 8.51 -14.58
C GLY A 11 -3.35 9.06 -15.88
N LYS A 12 -4.55 9.64 -15.79
CA LYS A 12 -5.24 10.28 -16.92
C LYS A 12 -5.09 11.80 -16.96
N MET A 13 -4.43 12.38 -15.97
CA MET A 13 -4.23 13.82 -15.86
C MET A 13 -2.91 14.25 -16.51
N ASP A 14 -2.85 15.49 -16.96
CA ASP A 14 -1.59 16.13 -17.35
C ASP A 14 -0.76 16.50 -16.11
N GLN A 15 0.48 16.92 -16.33
CA GLN A 15 1.41 17.23 -15.26
C GLN A 15 0.92 18.36 -14.34
N ALA A 16 0.36 19.42 -14.91
CA ALA A 16 -0.09 20.57 -14.13
C ALA A 16 -1.24 20.20 -13.19
N ALA A 17 -2.19 19.41 -13.71
CA ALA A 17 -3.32 18.90 -12.92
C ALA A 17 -2.88 17.90 -11.83
N GLN A 18 -1.90 17.02 -12.13
CA GLN A 18 -1.30 16.12 -11.13
C GLN A 18 -0.63 16.90 -10.00
N GLN A 19 0.17 17.91 -10.34
CA GLN A 19 0.85 18.74 -9.36
C GLN A 19 -0.11 19.57 -8.51
N ALA A 20 -1.16 20.13 -9.11
CA ALA A 20 -2.18 20.86 -8.39
C ALA A 20 -2.97 19.97 -7.38
N ASP A 21 -3.33 18.75 -7.77
CA ASP A 21 -4.01 17.80 -6.87
C ASP A 21 -3.09 17.39 -5.70
N GLN A 22 -1.82 17.09 -5.97
CA GLN A 22 -0.87 16.73 -4.92
C GLN A 22 -0.56 17.91 -4.00
N ALA A 23 -0.42 19.13 -4.53
CA ALA A 23 -0.19 20.33 -3.71
C ALA A 23 -1.37 20.62 -2.78
N ALA A 24 -2.61 20.41 -3.24
CA ALA A 24 -3.80 20.56 -2.41
C ALA A 24 -3.82 19.52 -1.27
N ALA A 25 -3.46 18.27 -1.55
CA ALA A 25 -3.32 17.24 -0.52
C ALA A 25 -2.23 17.60 0.49
N ASP A 26 -1.08 18.09 0.01
CA ASP A 26 0.06 18.46 0.87
C ASP A 26 -0.25 19.62 1.80
N ALA A 27 -0.96 20.62 1.31
CA ALA A 27 -1.39 21.75 2.14
C ALA A 27 -2.23 21.26 3.33
N LEU A 28 -3.14 20.31 3.10
CA LEU A 28 -3.97 19.73 4.16
C LEU A 28 -3.14 18.84 5.11
N PHE A 29 -2.24 18.02 4.59
CA PHE A 29 -1.33 17.23 5.42
C PHE A 29 -0.45 18.13 6.30
N GLN A 30 0.09 19.21 5.74
CA GLN A 30 0.90 20.18 6.48
C GLN A 30 0.10 20.87 7.57
N GLU A 31 -1.14 21.27 7.27
CA GLU A 31 -2.05 21.91 8.24
C GLU A 31 -2.38 20.98 9.41
N VAL A 32 -2.72 19.72 9.14
CA VAL A 32 -3.21 18.77 10.15
C VAL A 32 -2.10 18.05 10.90
N LEU A 33 -1.02 17.66 10.19
CA LEU A 33 0.04 16.80 10.73
C LEU A 33 1.40 17.50 10.85
N GLY A 34 1.56 18.71 10.32
CA GLY A 34 2.84 19.42 10.29
C GLY A 34 3.90 18.79 9.37
N THR A 35 3.51 17.83 8.52
CA THR A 35 4.43 17.13 7.59
C THR A 35 3.68 16.66 6.36
N THR A 36 4.41 16.30 5.31
CA THR A 36 3.85 15.71 4.09
C THR A 36 4.29 14.25 3.94
N PRO A 37 3.44 13.36 3.41
CA PRO A 37 3.78 11.95 3.25
C PRO A 37 4.81 11.71 2.14
N ALA A 38 5.76 10.82 2.39
CA ALA A 38 6.76 10.40 1.40
C ALA A 38 6.19 9.42 0.35
N LEU A 39 5.09 8.75 0.65
CA LEU A 39 4.46 7.76 -0.19
C LEU A 39 3.18 8.30 -0.84
N LEU A 40 2.95 7.90 -2.09
CA LEU A 40 1.72 8.13 -2.84
C LEU A 40 1.16 6.78 -3.31
N ARG A 41 -0.08 6.47 -2.94
CA ARG A 41 -0.88 5.44 -3.61
C ARG A 41 -1.83 6.14 -4.57
N PRO A 42 -1.61 6.05 -5.89
CA PRO A 42 -2.53 6.68 -6.83
C PRO A 42 -3.88 5.96 -6.81
N PRO A 43 -5.01 6.70 -6.82
CA PRO A 43 -6.34 6.10 -6.97
C PRO A 43 -6.39 5.17 -8.18
N TYR A 44 -7.11 4.05 -8.04
CA TYR A 44 -7.23 3.01 -9.07
C TYR A 44 -5.91 2.31 -9.46
N GLY A 45 -4.81 2.55 -8.71
CA GLY A 45 -3.46 2.14 -9.13
C GLY A 45 -3.00 2.83 -10.42
N SER A 46 -3.73 3.83 -10.89
CA SER A 46 -3.52 4.46 -12.20
C SER A 46 -2.40 5.48 -12.17
N MET A 47 -1.38 5.24 -12.99
CA MET A 47 -0.20 6.11 -13.08
C MET A 47 0.29 6.19 -14.53
N ASN A 48 0.91 7.30 -14.89
CA ASN A 48 1.60 7.50 -16.16
C ASN A 48 3.09 7.83 -15.92
N LYS A 49 3.86 7.95 -17.01
CA LYS A 49 5.30 8.26 -16.92
C LYS A 49 5.55 9.58 -16.20
N THR A 50 4.74 10.58 -16.45
CA THR A 50 4.87 11.91 -15.83
C THR A 50 4.74 11.81 -14.31
N LEU A 51 3.67 11.18 -13.80
CA LEU A 51 3.47 10.99 -12.37
C LEU A 51 4.67 10.29 -11.70
N LYS A 52 5.20 9.25 -12.35
CA LYS A 52 6.35 8.48 -11.85
C LYS A 52 7.63 9.30 -11.72
N THR A 53 7.81 10.33 -12.55
CA THR A 53 9.05 11.12 -12.60
C THR A 53 8.94 12.47 -11.92
N THR A 54 7.74 12.98 -11.69
CA THR A 54 7.53 14.35 -11.20
C THR A 54 6.77 14.44 -9.88
N SER A 55 6.31 13.33 -9.32
CA SER A 55 5.56 13.34 -8.06
C SER A 55 6.40 13.77 -6.85
N GLY A 56 7.71 13.60 -6.91
CA GLY A 56 8.61 13.80 -5.77
C GLY A 56 8.41 12.75 -4.66
N ARG A 57 7.53 11.77 -4.86
CA ARG A 57 7.19 10.71 -3.93
C ARG A 57 7.42 9.33 -4.51
N SER A 58 7.62 8.36 -3.65
CA SER A 58 7.54 6.98 -4.05
C SER A 58 6.10 6.56 -4.28
N ILE A 59 5.86 5.89 -5.38
CA ILE A 59 4.53 5.37 -5.72
C ILE A 59 4.43 3.94 -5.23
N VAL A 60 3.39 3.65 -4.47
CA VAL A 60 3.11 2.31 -3.93
C VAL A 60 1.77 1.81 -4.45
N THR A 61 1.73 0.61 -4.97
CA THR A 61 0.49 -0.12 -5.24
C THR A 61 0.39 -1.34 -4.30
N TRP A 62 -0.13 -2.45 -4.77
CA TRP A 62 -0.34 -3.66 -3.97
C TRP A 62 0.13 -4.89 -4.75
N SER A 63 0.27 -5.99 -4.06
CA SER A 63 0.58 -7.29 -4.64
C SER A 63 -0.58 -8.30 -4.51
N ILE A 64 -1.50 -8.06 -3.59
CA ILE A 64 -2.72 -8.85 -3.45
C ILE A 64 -3.91 -7.90 -3.53
N ASP A 65 -4.76 -8.08 -4.56
CA ASP A 65 -6.04 -7.39 -4.70
C ASP A 65 -7.13 -8.31 -4.17
N THR A 66 -7.79 -7.90 -3.10
CA THR A 66 -8.87 -8.68 -2.48
C THR A 66 -10.19 -8.57 -3.22
N GLU A 67 -10.29 -7.62 -4.15
CA GLU A 67 -11.53 -7.26 -4.84
C GLU A 67 -12.72 -6.97 -3.89
N ASP A 68 -12.42 -6.49 -2.68
CA ASP A 68 -13.41 -6.13 -1.66
C ASP A 68 -14.40 -5.07 -2.16
N TRP A 69 -13.90 -4.14 -2.96
CA TRP A 69 -14.69 -3.09 -3.62
C TRP A 69 -15.75 -3.65 -4.57
N ARG A 70 -15.53 -4.84 -5.13
CA ARG A 70 -16.42 -5.53 -6.06
C ARG A 70 -17.33 -6.52 -5.36
N SER A 71 -16.78 -7.36 -4.50
CA SER A 71 -17.52 -8.43 -3.82
C SER A 71 -18.43 -7.89 -2.73
N LYS A 72 -17.96 -6.91 -1.95
CA LYS A 72 -18.62 -6.38 -0.75
C LYS A 72 -19.09 -7.50 0.19
N ASP A 73 -18.26 -8.53 0.34
CA ASP A 73 -18.54 -9.77 1.02
C ASP A 73 -17.32 -10.13 1.88
N ALA A 74 -17.49 -10.09 3.21
CA ALA A 74 -16.41 -10.29 4.16
C ALA A 74 -15.77 -11.68 4.03
N ASP A 75 -16.60 -12.73 3.88
CA ASP A 75 -16.10 -14.10 3.79
C ASP A 75 -15.26 -14.33 2.53
N LYS A 76 -15.64 -13.70 1.41
CA LYS A 76 -14.85 -13.77 0.19
C LYS A 76 -13.51 -13.07 0.32
N VAL A 77 -13.48 -11.92 1.00
CA VAL A 77 -12.24 -11.19 1.26
C VAL A 77 -11.31 -12.03 2.15
N VAL A 78 -11.83 -12.57 3.25
CA VAL A 78 -11.06 -13.45 4.16
C VAL A 78 -10.53 -14.66 3.41
N THR A 79 -11.39 -15.43 2.77
CA THR A 79 -11.01 -16.64 2.02
C THR A 79 -10.01 -16.32 0.89
N GLY A 80 -10.17 -15.17 0.23
CA GLY A 80 -9.25 -14.71 -0.82
C GLY A 80 -7.84 -14.48 -0.30
N VAL A 81 -7.69 -13.86 0.87
CA VAL A 81 -6.38 -13.65 1.50
C VAL A 81 -5.79 -14.95 2.01
N GLU A 82 -6.56 -15.78 2.72
CA GLU A 82 -6.12 -17.07 3.25
C GLU A 82 -5.59 -18.01 2.16
N ASN A 83 -6.20 -17.96 0.97
CA ASN A 83 -5.82 -18.79 -0.17
C ASN A 83 -4.78 -18.13 -1.11
N ALA A 84 -4.31 -16.93 -0.82
CA ALA A 84 -3.35 -16.23 -1.70
C ALA A 84 -1.92 -16.81 -1.66
N GLY A 85 -1.68 -17.83 -0.84
CA GLY A 85 -0.40 -18.51 -0.69
C GLY A 85 0.53 -17.78 0.29
N ASN A 86 1.81 -17.64 -0.06
CA ASN A 86 2.76 -16.97 0.82
C ASN A 86 2.48 -15.45 0.87
N LEU A 87 2.13 -14.96 2.04
CA LEU A 87 1.82 -13.53 2.29
C LEU A 87 3.05 -12.74 2.75
N ASP A 88 4.18 -13.39 2.99
CA ASP A 88 5.38 -12.73 3.45
C ASP A 88 5.89 -11.70 2.44
N GLY A 89 6.04 -10.46 2.90
CA GLY A 89 6.45 -9.32 2.07
C GLY A 89 5.36 -8.79 1.13
N GLN A 90 4.12 -9.25 1.25
CA GLN A 90 3.03 -8.80 0.39
C GLN A 90 2.35 -7.53 0.91
N VAL A 91 1.77 -6.76 0.00
CA VAL A 91 0.93 -5.59 0.28
C VAL A 91 -0.49 -5.93 -0.15
N ILE A 92 -1.39 -6.02 0.82
CA ILE A 92 -2.79 -6.38 0.62
C ILE A 92 -3.63 -5.11 0.45
N LEU A 93 -4.41 -5.01 -0.62
CA LEU A 93 -5.34 -3.92 -0.87
C LEU A 93 -6.67 -4.18 -0.19
N LEU A 94 -7.13 -3.20 0.59
CA LEU A 94 -8.42 -3.17 1.28
C LEU A 94 -8.99 -1.75 1.25
N HIS A 95 -10.33 -1.61 1.25
CA HIS A 95 -11.02 -0.32 1.22
C HIS A 95 -11.92 -0.17 2.45
N SER A 96 -11.47 0.58 3.44
CA SER A 96 -12.15 0.78 4.73
C SER A 96 -13.52 1.49 4.66
N ILE A 97 -13.94 1.93 3.47
CA ILE A 97 -15.25 2.55 3.22
C ILE A 97 -16.39 1.53 3.13
N TYR A 98 -16.10 0.23 3.11
CA TYR A 98 -17.10 -0.84 3.08
C TYR A 98 -17.15 -1.56 4.42
N GLU A 99 -18.35 -1.72 5.00
CA GLU A 99 -18.57 -2.47 6.24
C GLU A 99 -18.07 -3.91 6.14
N SER A 100 -18.27 -4.55 4.99
CA SER A 100 -17.74 -5.89 4.71
C SER A 100 -16.21 -5.98 4.79
N THR A 101 -15.51 -4.93 4.35
CA THR A 101 -14.04 -4.88 4.44
C THR A 101 -13.58 -4.68 5.88
N VAL A 102 -14.30 -3.86 6.65
CA VAL A 102 -14.02 -3.71 8.10
C VAL A 102 -14.21 -5.05 8.81
N ALA A 103 -15.34 -5.72 8.60
CA ALA A 103 -15.61 -7.05 9.18
C ALA A 103 -14.54 -8.08 8.76
N ALA A 104 -14.12 -8.10 7.48
CA ALA A 104 -13.05 -8.97 7.02
C ALA A 104 -11.71 -8.65 7.72
N THR A 105 -11.41 -7.37 7.93
CA THR A 105 -10.17 -6.95 8.60
C THR A 105 -10.12 -7.37 10.07
N GLU A 106 -11.26 -7.34 10.77
CA GLU A 106 -11.37 -7.82 12.15
C GLU A 106 -11.05 -9.32 12.28
N VAL A 107 -11.28 -10.11 11.23
CA VAL A 107 -10.92 -11.54 11.17
C VAL A 107 -9.46 -11.70 10.69
N LEU A 108 -9.07 -10.99 9.63
CA LEU A 108 -7.76 -11.18 8.99
C LEU A 108 -6.59 -10.74 9.86
N VAL A 109 -6.73 -9.65 10.62
CA VAL A 109 -5.62 -9.15 11.44
C VAL A 109 -5.22 -10.15 12.52
N PRO A 110 -6.14 -10.68 13.38
CA PRO A 110 -5.80 -11.72 14.33
C PRO A 110 -5.23 -12.98 13.65
N TRP A 111 -5.88 -13.44 12.57
CA TRP A 111 -5.44 -14.63 11.85
C TRP A 111 -4.01 -14.47 11.31
N LEU A 112 -3.66 -13.34 10.69
CA LEU A 112 -2.30 -13.08 10.20
C LEU A 112 -1.26 -13.13 11.33
N LEU A 113 -1.58 -12.56 12.49
CA LEU A 113 -0.71 -12.60 13.67
C LEU A 113 -0.55 -14.04 14.21
N GLU A 114 -1.62 -14.84 14.23
CA GLU A 114 -1.59 -16.26 14.61
C GLU A 114 -0.77 -17.12 13.64
N GLN A 115 -0.77 -16.75 12.35
CA GLN A 115 0.10 -17.39 11.34
C GLN A 115 1.57 -16.94 11.45
N GLY A 116 1.92 -16.05 12.39
CA GLY A 116 3.27 -15.57 12.61
C GLY A 116 3.70 -14.40 11.70
N TYR A 117 2.78 -13.80 10.96
CA TYR A 117 3.09 -12.61 10.17
C TYR A 117 3.18 -11.37 11.07
N GLN A 118 4.17 -10.53 10.80
CA GLN A 118 4.27 -9.21 11.38
C GLN A 118 3.64 -8.18 10.44
N LEU A 119 2.67 -7.41 10.95
CA LEU A 119 2.04 -6.34 10.19
C LEU A 119 2.85 -5.06 10.34
N VAL A 120 3.36 -4.55 9.24
CA VAL A 120 4.26 -3.39 9.23
C VAL A 120 3.80 -2.35 8.21
N THR A 121 4.29 -1.13 8.33
CA THR A 121 4.09 -0.11 7.29
C THR A 121 4.89 -0.46 6.04
N VAL A 122 4.51 0.13 4.88
CA VAL A 122 5.26 -0.10 3.63
C VAL A 122 6.70 0.38 3.73
N SER A 123 6.95 1.47 4.46
CA SER A 123 8.33 1.96 4.67
C SER A 123 9.17 0.97 5.47
N GLU A 124 8.61 0.41 6.54
CA GLU A 124 9.27 -0.65 7.33
C GLU A 124 9.49 -1.92 6.49
N LEU A 125 8.49 -2.31 5.67
CA LEU A 125 8.64 -3.45 4.77
C LEU A 125 9.82 -3.27 3.81
N ILE A 126 9.95 -2.09 3.20
CA ILE A 126 11.05 -1.77 2.29
C ILE A 126 12.38 -1.83 3.04
N GLN A 127 12.48 -1.23 4.22
CA GLN A 127 13.69 -1.24 5.03
C GLN A 127 14.07 -2.65 5.49
N LEU A 128 13.11 -3.44 6.01
CA LEU A 128 13.36 -4.80 6.48
C LEU A 128 13.81 -5.76 5.37
N ARG A 129 13.28 -5.58 4.16
CA ARG A 129 13.54 -6.49 3.04
C ARG A 129 14.73 -6.11 2.18
N PHE A 130 15.00 -4.82 2.04
CA PHE A 130 16.01 -4.32 1.09
C PHE A 130 17.13 -3.55 1.79
N GLY A 131 16.99 -3.24 3.10
CA GLY A 131 17.93 -2.39 3.82
C GLY A 131 17.91 -0.93 3.35
N ASP A 132 16.97 -0.56 2.49
CA ASP A 132 16.88 0.73 1.83
C ASP A 132 15.86 1.64 2.53
N GLU A 133 16.10 2.94 2.42
CA GLU A 133 15.05 3.93 2.69
C GLU A 133 14.13 4.08 1.46
N VAL A 134 12.94 4.61 1.69
CA VAL A 134 12.01 4.91 0.60
C VAL A 134 12.58 6.02 -0.29
N GLU A 135 12.94 5.68 -1.52
CA GLU A 135 13.54 6.60 -2.48
C GLU A 135 12.48 7.41 -3.25
N PRO A 136 12.60 8.75 -3.38
CA PRO A 136 11.70 9.55 -4.20
C PRO A 136 11.62 9.06 -5.66
N ASN A 137 10.43 9.18 -6.26
CA ASN A 137 10.15 8.79 -7.65
C ASN A 137 10.36 7.30 -7.98
N ARG A 138 10.52 6.43 -6.99
CA ARG A 138 10.53 4.98 -7.18
C ARG A 138 9.11 4.42 -7.18
N THR A 139 8.89 3.34 -7.91
CA THR A 139 7.59 2.65 -7.94
C THR A 139 7.73 1.27 -7.31
N TYR A 140 6.99 1.05 -6.26
CA TYR A 140 6.87 -0.22 -5.55
C TYR A 140 5.51 -0.82 -5.89
N ASN A 141 5.49 -1.79 -6.79
CA ASN A 141 4.29 -2.39 -7.36
C ASN A 141 4.25 -3.90 -7.13
N TYR A 142 3.24 -4.56 -7.72
CA TYR A 142 3.06 -6.00 -7.71
C TYR A 142 4.36 -6.79 -7.97
N ASP A 143 5.08 -6.45 -9.05
CA ASP A 143 6.31 -7.15 -9.42
C ASP A 143 7.41 -6.96 -8.37
N TYR A 144 7.49 -5.76 -7.80
CA TYR A 144 8.45 -5.45 -6.75
C TYR A 144 8.20 -6.30 -5.49
N PHE A 145 6.98 -6.33 -4.98
CA PHE A 145 6.68 -7.06 -3.76
C PHE A 145 6.66 -8.57 -3.94
N ARG A 146 6.30 -9.06 -5.12
CA ARG A 146 6.14 -10.50 -5.36
C ARG A 146 7.40 -11.19 -5.86
N PHE A 147 8.23 -10.53 -6.65
CA PHE A 147 9.35 -11.16 -7.35
C PHE A 147 10.72 -10.65 -6.93
N GLN A 148 10.83 -9.49 -6.30
CA GLN A 148 12.11 -8.91 -5.89
C GLN A 148 12.42 -9.11 -4.41
N VAL A 149 11.55 -9.77 -3.68
CA VAL A 149 11.73 -10.01 -2.25
C VAL A 149 12.53 -11.29 -2.06
N PRO A 150 13.81 -11.23 -1.67
CA PRO A 150 14.51 -12.43 -1.22
C PRO A 150 13.81 -12.95 0.05
N PRO A 151 13.70 -14.26 0.25
CA PRO A 151 13.17 -14.80 1.50
C PRO A 151 14.02 -14.29 2.66
N LEU A 152 13.37 -13.88 3.76
CA LEU A 152 14.09 -13.54 4.98
C LEU A 152 14.90 -14.76 5.42
N PRO A 153 16.17 -14.55 5.86
CA PRO A 153 16.91 -15.64 6.52
C PRO A 153 16.09 -16.11 7.74
N ALA A 154 16.00 -17.42 7.90
CA ALA A 154 15.15 -18.07 8.90
C ALA A 154 15.41 -17.68 10.38
N GLU A 155 16.39 -16.84 10.64
CA GLU A 155 16.85 -16.47 11.99
C GLU A 155 16.43 -15.08 12.48
N THR A 156 15.63 -14.30 11.71
CA THR A 156 15.33 -12.91 12.05
C THR A 156 13.94 -12.66 12.62
N VAL A 157 13.17 -13.66 12.96
CA VAL A 157 11.90 -13.48 13.68
C VAL A 157 12.22 -13.41 15.18
N PRO A 158 12.22 -12.22 15.83
CA PRO A 158 12.29 -12.17 17.28
C PRO A 158 11.06 -12.89 17.84
N ALA A 159 11.28 -13.85 18.72
CA ALA A 159 10.20 -14.48 19.47
C ALA A 159 9.37 -13.37 20.13
N ALA A 160 8.05 -13.42 19.89
CA ALA A 160 7.12 -12.53 20.57
C ALA A 160 7.32 -12.64 22.08
N ALA A 161 7.61 -11.51 22.72
CA ALA A 161 7.71 -11.39 24.18
C ALA A 161 6.33 -11.26 24.80
#